data_073ea2285875b10ca27cb90f16cf2b46
#
_entry.id   073ea2285875b10ca27cb90f16cf2b46
#
_cell.length_a   1.000
_cell.length_b   1.000
_cell.length_c   1.000
_cell.angle_alpha   90.00
_cell.angle_beta   90.00
_cell.angle_gamma   90.00
#
_symmetry.space_group_name_H-M   'P 1'
#
loop_
_entity.id
_entity.type
_entity.pdbx_description
1 polymer ?
#
loop_
_entity_poly.entity_id
_entity_poly.type
_entity_poly.pdbx_seq_one_letter_code
_entity_poly.pdbx_strand_id
1 'polypeptide(L)'
;MTWIRVNEQVSADVQFLSASSVPRLQAIEWNGAQHRFVGTARVRCDAAGILFTVRDDEARYAIQLDPAQQEWKLIAIDDPAD
;
A
#
# COMPACT_ATOMS: atom_id res chain seq x y z
N MET A 1 -19.17 -2.40 -1.23
CA MET A 1 -17.72 -2.19 -1.03
C MET A 1 -17.44 -2.05 0.45
N THR A 2 -16.65 -2.94 0.99
CA THR A 2 -16.37 -2.96 2.42
C THR A 2 -14.87 -3.07 2.64
N TRP A 3 -14.32 -2.12 3.40
CA TRP A 3 -12.92 -2.19 3.80
C TRP A 3 -12.80 -3.15 4.97
N ILE A 4 -12.00 -4.18 4.79
CA ILE A 4 -11.70 -5.17 5.83
C ILE A 4 -10.34 -4.82 6.42
N ARG A 5 -10.32 -4.58 7.72
CA ARG A 5 -9.09 -4.18 8.41
C ARG A 5 -8.17 -5.38 8.57
N VAL A 6 -6.89 -5.19 8.23
CA VAL A 6 -5.88 -6.24 8.28
C VAL A 6 -4.80 -5.92 9.31
N ASN A 7 -4.19 -4.74 9.24
CA ASN A 7 -3.15 -4.26 10.17
C ASN A 7 -1.97 -5.22 10.31
N GLU A 8 -1.44 -5.68 9.18
CA GLU A 8 -0.27 -6.57 9.18
C GLU A 8 0.91 -5.93 8.50
N GLN A 9 2.11 -6.17 9.03
CA GLN A 9 3.34 -5.74 8.41
C GLN A 9 3.59 -6.52 7.13
N VAL A 10 4.01 -5.83 6.07
CA VAL A 10 4.26 -6.43 4.76
C VAL A 10 5.60 -5.97 4.23
N SER A 11 6.12 -6.71 3.25
CA SER A 11 7.28 -6.29 2.47
C SER A 11 6.79 -5.56 1.23
N ALA A 12 7.36 -4.40 0.95
CA ALA A 12 6.96 -3.58 -0.18
C ALA A 12 8.06 -3.48 -1.22
N ASP A 13 7.68 -3.54 -2.48
CA ASP A 13 8.54 -3.28 -3.61
C ASP A 13 8.26 -1.86 -4.08
N VAL A 14 9.25 -0.99 -3.95
CA VAL A 14 9.08 0.44 -4.25
C VAL A 14 10.17 0.92 -5.19
N GLN A 15 9.84 1.94 -5.96
CA GLN A 15 10.77 2.65 -6.81
C GLN A 15 10.93 4.08 -6.31
N PHE A 16 12.17 4.51 -6.13
CA PHE A 16 12.45 5.89 -5.76
C PHE A 16 12.76 6.70 -7.01
N LEU A 17 11.95 7.74 -7.22
CA LEU A 17 12.16 8.66 -8.35
C LEU A 17 12.96 9.86 -7.85
N SER A 18 14.00 10.23 -8.58
CA SER A 18 14.96 11.24 -8.15
C SER A 18 14.34 12.62 -7.89
N ALA A 19 13.19 12.91 -8.49
CA ALA A 19 12.51 14.19 -8.34
C ALA A 19 11.39 14.17 -7.29
N SER A 20 11.17 13.03 -6.62
CA SER A 20 10.05 12.88 -5.69
C SER A 20 10.56 12.42 -4.32
N SER A 21 10.03 13.02 -3.25
CA SER A 21 10.27 12.58 -1.88
C SER A 21 9.39 11.39 -1.47
N VAL A 22 8.40 11.04 -2.30
CA VAL A 22 7.48 9.95 -2.04
C VAL A 22 7.83 8.78 -2.95
N PRO A 23 8.10 7.58 -2.40
CA PRO A 23 8.40 6.43 -3.24
C PRO A 23 7.17 5.97 -4.01
N ARG A 24 7.39 5.35 -5.16
CA ARG A 24 6.32 4.74 -5.94
C ARG A 24 6.15 3.29 -5.50
N LEU A 25 5.01 2.98 -4.92
CA LEU A 25 4.70 1.62 -4.48
C LEU A 25 4.27 0.78 -5.68
N GLN A 26 4.98 -0.31 -5.94
CA GLN A 26 4.73 -1.18 -7.09
C GLN A 26 4.02 -2.47 -6.70
N ALA A 27 4.40 -3.05 -5.58
CA ALA A 27 3.87 -4.34 -5.14
C ALA A 27 4.09 -4.53 -3.66
N ILE A 28 3.36 -5.45 -3.06
CA ILE A 28 3.63 -5.94 -1.71
C ILE A 28 3.67 -7.46 -1.71
N GLU A 29 4.34 -8.02 -0.72
CA GLU A 29 4.29 -9.44 -0.42
C GLU A 29 3.51 -9.62 0.88
N TRP A 30 2.41 -10.37 0.80
CA TRP A 30 1.52 -10.60 1.93
C TRP A 30 0.97 -12.01 1.85
N ASN A 31 1.01 -12.73 2.97
CA ASN A 31 0.57 -14.13 3.06
C ASN A 31 1.22 -15.05 2.04
N GLY A 32 2.51 -14.81 1.75
CA GLY A 32 3.25 -15.61 0.80
C GLY A 32 2.92 -15.35 -0.66
N ALA A 33 2.10 -14.35 -0.95
CA ALA A 33 1.72 -13.98 -2.32
C ALA A 33 2.17 -12.56 -2.63
N GLN A 34 2.62 -12.34 -3.85
CA GLN A 34 2.97 -11.01 -4.33
C GLN A 34 1.74 -10.37 -4.99
N HIS A 35 1.40 -9.17 -4.54
CA HIS A 35 0.31 -8.38 -5.11
C HIS A 35 0.90 -7.18 -5.83
N ARG A 36 0.84 -7.21 -7.16
CA ARG A 36 1.37 -6.15 -8.02
C ARG A 36 0.26 -5.18 -8.36
N PHE A 37 0.52 -3.90 -8.15
CA PHE A 37 -0.48 -2.86 -8.31
C PHE A 37 -0.47 -2.28 -9.71
N VAL A 38 -1.65 -1.84 -10.17
CA VAL A 38 -1.84 -1.23 -11.48
C VAL A 38 -2.41 0.17 -11.31
N GLY A 39 -2.17 1.01 -12.31
CA GLY A 39 -2.68 2.38 -12.31
C GLY A 39 -1.92 3.29 -11.38
N THR A 40 -2.53 4.42 -11.05
CA THR A 40 -1.92 5.46 -10.23
C THR A 40 -2.36 5.32 -8.77
N ALA A 41 -1.39 5.30 -7.87
CA ALA A 41 -1.67 5.28 -6.44
C ALA A 41 -2.22 6.62 -5.98
N ARG A 42 -3.15 6.57 -5.03
CA ARG A 42 -3.59 7.75 -4.32
C ARG A 42 -2.75 7.85 -3.05
N VAL A 43 -2.09 8.99 -2.84
CA VAL A 43 -1.16 9.17 -1.73
C VAL A 43 -1.66 10.26 -0.81
N ARG A 44 -1.65 9.97 0.49
CA ARG A 44 -2.05 10.93 1.51
C ARG A 44 -1.02 10.92 2.63
N CYS A 45 -0.52 12.10 2.99
CA CYS A 45 0.42 12.25 4.09
C CYS A 45 -0.29 12.84 5.30
N ASP A 46 -0.05 12.25 6.47
CA ASP A 46 -0.59 12.76 7.73
C ASP A 46 0.42 12.52 8.85
N ALA A 47 0.01 12.78 10.11
CA ALA A 47 0.89 12.63 11.27
C ALA A 47 1.29 11.17 11.51
N ALA A 48 0.50 10.21 11.06
CA ALA A 48 0.79 8.79 11.24
C ALA A 48 1.73 8.23 10.17
N GLY A 49 1.95 8.97 9.07
CA GLY A 49 2.82 8.53 8.00
C GLY A 49 2.23 8.82 6.62
N ILE A 50 2.60 7.99 5.66
CA ILE A 50 2.15 8.12 4.27
C ILE A 50 1.21 6.96 3.96
N LEU A 51 -0.01 7.28 3.57
CA LEU A 51 -1.02 6.28 3.21
C LEU A 51 -1.14 6.19 1.70
N PHE A 52 -0.96 4.98 1.18
CA PHE A 52 -1.10 4.67 -0.24
C PHE A 52 -2.40 3.89 -0.44
N THR A 53 -3.25 4.35 -1.33
CA THR A 53 -4.40 3.58 -1.80
C THR A 53 -4.09 3.10 -3.21
N VAL A 54 -3.94 1.80 -3.35
CA VAL A 54 -3.54 1.16 -4.60
C VAL A 54 -4.51 0.05 -4.92
N ARG A 55 -4.44 -0.48 -6.15
CA ARG A 55 -5.31 -1.56 -6.57
C ARG A 55 -4.57 -2.56 -7.45
N ASP A 56 -5.08 -3.77 -7.46
CA ASP A 56 -4.72 -4.78 -8.46
C ASP A 56 -6.00 -5.25 -9.17
N ASP A 57 -5.94 -6.39 -9.86
CA ASP A 57 -7.09 -6.93 -10.58
C ASP A 57 -8.18 -7.46 -9.66
N GLU A 58 -7.90 -7.66 -8.39
CA GLU A 58 -8.81 -8.32 -7.46
C GLU A 58 -9.40 -7.38 -6.42
N ALA A 59 -8.61 -6.40 -5.93
CA ALA A 59 -9.02 -5.60 -4.80
C ALA A 59 -8.31 -4.25 -4.77
N ARG A 60 -8.73 -3.40 -3.84
CA ARG A 60 -8.01 -2.19 -3.47
C ARG A 60 -7.35 -2.39 -2.12
N TYR A 61 -6.22 -1.74 -1.90
CA TYR A 61 -5.40 -1.91 -0.70
C TYR A 61 -5.05 -0.56 -0.12
N ALA A 62 -5.15 -0.44 1.19
CA ALA A 62 -4.67 0.73 1.91
C ALA A 62 -3.38 0.32 2.64
N ILE A 63 -2.27 0.93 2.23
CA ILE A 63 -0.94 0.57 2.72
C ILE A 63 -0.28 1.80 3.31
N GLN A 64 0.24 1.68 4.51
CA GLN A 64 0.86 2.79 5.23
C GLN A 64 2.36 2.58 5.33
N LEU A 65 3.11 3.64 5.04
CA LEU A 65 4.54 3.72 5.31
C LEU A 65 4.75 4.57 6.56
N ASP A 66 5.44 4.00 7.54
CA ASP A 66 5.97 4.77 8.66
C ASP A 66 7.39 5.22 8.28
N PRO A 67 7.59 6.51 7.96
CA PRO A 67 8.90 6.96 7.49
C PRO A 67 9.97 6.97 8.59
N ALA A 68 9.56 7.06 9.85
CA ALA A 68 10.52 7.06 10.96
C ALA A 68 11.14 5.68 11.17
N GLN A 69 10.35 4.62 10.99
CA GLN A 69 10.78 3.23 11.17
C GLN A 69 11.02 2.52 9.85
N GLN A 70 10.63 3.13 8.73
CA GLN A 70 10.69 2.56 7.39
C GLN A 70 9.96 1.23 7.31
N GLU A 71 8.80 1.17 7.96
CA GLU A 71 7.96 -0.02 7.99
C GLU A 71 6.73 0.17 7.12
N TRP A 72 6.38 -0.88 6.39
CA TRP A 72 5.18 -0.92 5.57
C TRP A 72 4.14 -1.80 6.23
N LYS A 73 2.92 -1.31 6.30
CA LYS A 73 1.81 -2.04 6.93
C LYS A 73 0.61 -2.03 5.98
N LEU A 74 0.06 -3.21 5.75
CA LEU A 74 -1.22 -3.33 5.05
C LEU A 74 -2.33 -3.04 6.06
N ILE A 75 -3.00 -1.91 5.89
CA ILE A 75 -4.01 -1.45 6.83
C ILE A 75 -5.34 -2.14 6.58
N ALA A 76 -5.77 -2.17 5.32
CA ALA A 76 -7.08 -2.70 4.98
C ALA A 76 -7.15 -3.10 3.51
N ILE A 77 -8.11 -3.95 3.19
CA ILE A 77 -8.40 -4.40 1.83
C ILE A 77 -9.88 -4.14 1.55
N ASP A 78 -10.18 -3.61 0.38
CA ASP A 78 -11.53 -3.48 -0.13
C ASP A 78 -11.71 -4.46 -1.28
N ASP A 79 -12.47 -5.53 -1.01
CA ASP A 79 -12.74 -6.56 -2.00
C ASP A 79 -14.04 -6.21 -2.74
N PRO A 80 -13.97 -5.87 -4.03
CA PRO A 80 -15.17 -5.49 -4.77
C PRO A 80 -16.12 -6.66 -5.05
N ALA A 81 -15.67 -7.90 -4.82
CA ALA A 81 -16.51 -9.08 -5.01
C ALA A 81 -17.50 -9.30 -3.86
N ASP A 82 -17.34 -8.63 -2.75
CA ASP A 82 -18.25 -8.72 -1.61
C ASP A 82 -19.47 -7.80 -1.75
#